data_d87661ba3f03fde93527d16f3a9b0b9b
#
_entry.id   d87661ba3f03fde93527d16f3a9b0b9b
#
_cell.length_a   1.000
_cell.length_b   1.000
_cell.length_c   1.000
_cell.angle_alpha   90.00
_cell.angle_beta   90.00
_cell.angle_gamma   90.00
#
_symmetry.space_group_name_H-M   'P 1'
#
loop_
_entity.id
_entity.type
_entity.pdbx_description
1 polymer ?
#
loop_
_entity_poly.entity_id
_entity_poly.type
_entity_poly.pdbx_seq_one_letter_code
_entity_poly.pdbx_strand_id
1 'polypeptide(L)'
;MTTPREIHQTFIRTPGLELRSTWQSTQAYKRHSHAQLSIGAILEGNTRCICQDQEYLLAPGDLIVIPAHAPHSCNPQQGQPRSYHMLYIDTPLPFAQQVIRDDALFSLYLNVANKMSPTALEALLTALPGGTNTSAPPQTTSQRLQQALLSDLAFPPTLDELAKRFSLRKETLIRTFKRDTGLTPGSFLNISRVEYAKARLRAGDEIADVGYQSGFADQSHFHKTFVSYTAATPRQYAKGRSISDNK
;
A
#
# COMPACT_ATOMS: atom_id res chain seq x y z
N MET A 1 11.88 29.78 -3.52
CA MET A 1 11.60 28.73 -2.52
C MET A 1 10.10 28.42 -2.60
N THR A 2 9.72 27.36 -3.29
CA THR A 2 8.32 26.95 -3.37
C THR A 2 7.96 26.24 -2.08
N THR A 3 7.04 26.82 -1.31
CA THR A 3 6.38 26.16 -0.16
C THR A 3 5.89 24.79 -0.57
N PRO A 4 6.14 23.72 0.21
CA PRO A 4 5.55 22.42 -0.07
C PRO A 4 4.03 22.58 -0.10
N ARG A 5 3.40 22.29 -1.26
CA ARG A 5 1.94 22.27 -1.36
C ARG A 5 1.43 21.22 -0.35
N GLU A 6 0.58 21.68 0.55
CA GLU A 6 -0.07 20.80 1.53
C GLU A 6 -0.88 19.74 0.76
N ILE A 7 -0.56 18.47 0.98
CA ILE A 7 -1.27 17.39 0.29
C ILE A 7 -2.63 17.25 0.97
N HIS A 8 -3.70 17.56 0.25
CA HIS A 8 -5.06 17.37 0.75
C HIS A 8 -5.41 15.89 0.76
N GLN A 9 -5.32 15.27 1.94
CA GLN A 9 -5.66 13.87 2.16
C GLN A 9 -6.54 13.71 3.40
N THR A 10 -7.47 12.77 3.32
CA THR A 10 -8.24 12.29 4.47
C THR A 10 -8.18 10.78 4.57
N PHE A 11 -8.29 10.29 5.80
CA PHE A 11 -8.35 8.87 6.11
C PHE A 11 -9.59 8.62 6.97
N ILE A 12 -10.45 7.70 6.54
CA ILE A 12 -11.62 7.23 7.27
C ILE A 12 -11.45 5.75 7.51
N ARG A 13 -11.72 5.28 8.73
CA ARG A 13 -11.45 3.89 9.13
C ARG A 13 -12.65 3.27 9.82
N THR A 14 -12.86 2.00 9.52
CA THR A 14 -13.74 1.08 10.24
C THR A 14 -12.99 -0.24 10.42
N PRO A 15 -13.43 -1.17 11.27
CA PRO A 15 -12.81 -2.48 11.37
C PRO A 15 -12.69 -3.16 9.99
N GLY A 16 -11.46 -3.53 9.60
CA GLY A 16 -11.17 -4.21 8.33
C GLY A 16 -11.24 -3.35 7.07
N LEU A 17 -11.50 -2.04 7.17
CA LEU A 17 -11.62 -1.15 6.01
C LEU A 17 -11.02 0.23 6.29
N GLU A 18 -10.13 0.69 5.43
CA GLU A 18 -9.62 2.06 5.43
C GLU A 18 -9.89 2.71 4.07
N LEU A 19 -10.47 3.90 4.08
CA LEU A 19 -10.58 4.78 2.91
C LEU A 19 -9.54 5.89 3.03
N ARG A 20 -8.74 6.05 2.01
CA ARG A 20 -7.90 7.22 1.79
C ARG A 20 -8.44 8.00 0.61
N SER A 21 -8.69 9.28 0.82
CA SER A 21 -9.07 10.23 -0.23
C SER A 21 -7.94 11.24 -0.43
N THR A 22 -7.59 11.51 -1.68
CA THR A 22 -6.52 12.43 -2.05
C THR A 22 -7.02 13.34 -3.16
N TRP A 23 -6.84 14.65 -3.01
CA TRP A 23 -7.31 15.64 -3.96
C TRP A 23 -6.16 16.47 -4.52
N GLN A 24 -6.21 16.72 -5.84
CA GLN A 24 -5.32 17.61 -6.58
C GLN A 24 -3.83 17.37 -6.32
N SER A 25 -3.46 16.10 -6.13
CA SER A 25 -2.10 15.71 -5.77
C SER A 25 -1.23 15.46 -7.00
N THR A 26 -0.05 16.06 -6.99
CA THR A 26 1.04 15.76 -7.94
C THR A 26 2.08 14.82 -7.35
N GLN A 27 1.84 14.32 -6.11
CA GLN A 27 2.78 13.46 -5.40
C GLN A 27 2.95 12.10 -6.09
N ALA A 28 4.19 11.75 -6.38
CA ALA A 28 4.57 10.45 -6.87
C ALA A 28 4.96 9.51 -5.71
N TYR A 29 4.72 8.21 -5.92
CA TYR A 29 5.05 7.15 -4.97
C TYR A 29 6.20 6.30 -5.49
N LYS A 30 7.03 5.82 -4.57
CA LYS A 30 7.91 4.71 -4.85
C LYS A 30 7.10 3.43 -5.04
N ARG A 31 7.66 2.47 -5.79
CA ARG A 31 7.08 1.13 -5.90
C ARG A 31 6.97 0.51 -4.50
N HIS A 32 5.77 0.06 -4.14
CA HIS A 32 5.42 -0.47 -2.83
C HIS A 32 4.35 -1.55 -2.96
N SER A 33 4.00 -2.17 -1.84
CA SER A 33 2.89 -3.12 -1.73
C SER A 33 2.16 -2.90 -0.40
N HIS A 34 0.93 -3.38 -0.30
CA HIS A 34 0.15 -3.36 0.92
C HIS A 34 -0.19 -4.78 1.35
N ALA A 35 -0.41 -5.00 2.65
CA ALA A 35 -0.87 -6.28 3.18
C ALA A 35 -2.34 -6.56 2.84
N GLN A 36 -3.11 -5.49 2.61
CA GLN A 36 -4.53 -5.55 2.26
C GLN A 36 -4.75 -5.61 0.75
N LEU A 37 -5.92 -6.14 0.35
CA LEU A 37 -6.49 -5.85 -0.95
C LEU A 37 -6.68 -4.34 -1.09
N SER A 38 -6.25 -3.76 -2.20
CA SER A 38 -6.42 -2.34 -2.46
C SER A 38 -7.27 -2.13 -3.72
N ILE A 39 -8.29 -1.27 -3.61
CA ILE A 39 -9.11 -0.88 -4.77
C ILE A 39 -9.05 0.64 -4.89
N GLY A 40 -8.50 1.12 -6.02
CA GLY A 40 -8.39 2.54 -6.33
C GLY A 40 -9.47 3.00 -7.30
N ALA A 41 -10.03 4.19 -7.08
CA ALA A 41 -10.95 4.88 -8.00
C ALA A 41 -10.36 6.24 -8.41
N ILE A 42 -10.25 6.48 -9.69
CA ILE A 42 -9.81 7.77 -10.22
C ILE A 42 -11.01 8.69 -10.33
N LEU A 43 -10.93 9.87 -9.68
CA LEU A 43 -11.99 10.88 -9.69
C LEU A 43 -11.70 11.98 -10.70
N GLU A 44 -10.43 12.43 -10.76
CA GLU A 44 -9.97 13.50 -11.64
C GLU A 44 -8.53 13.28 -12.07
N GLY A 45 -8.19 13.77 -13.25
CA GLY A 45 -6.85 13.63 -13.82
C GLY A 45 -6.52 12.20 -14.21
N ASN A 46 -5.30 11.98 -14.72
CA ASN A 46 -4.86 10.68 -15.19
C ASN A 46 -3.77 10.09 -14.28
N THR A 47 -3.80 8.78 -14.15
CA THR A 47 -2.84 8.03 -13.32
C THR A 47 -2.14 6.97 -14.15
N ARG A 48 -0.82 7.01 -14.16
CA ARG A 48 0.02 5.94 -14.67
C ARG A 48 0.27 4.95 -13.54
N CYS A 49 -0.32 3.77 -13.63
CA CYS A 49 -0.14 2.70 -12.66
C CYS A 49 0.76 1.60 -13.24
N ILE A 50 1.84 1.25 -12.54
CA ILE A 50 2.68 0.10 -12.86
C ILE A 50 2.47 -0.91 -11.75
N CYS A 51 1.95 -2.08 -12.09
CA CYS A 51 1.74 -3.15 -11.14
C CYS A 51 2.33 -4.43 -11.70
N GLN A 52 3.17 -5.10 -10.90
CA GLN A 52 4.06 -6.14 -11.38
C GLN A 52 4.88 -5.61 -12.58
N ASP A 53 4.72 -6.18 -13.78
CA ASP A 53 5.42 -5.74 -15.00
C ASP A 53 4.45 -5.16 -16.07
N GLN A 54 3.20 -4.90 -15.66
CA GLN A 54 2.20 -4.31 -16.53
C GLN A 54 1.97 -2.83 -16.20
N GLU A 55 1.80 -2.04 -17.24
CA GLU A 55 1.51 -0.61 -17.16
C GLU A 55 0.08 -0.33 -17.59
N TYR A 56 -0.61 0.48 -16.79
CA TYR A 56 -1.98 0.92 -17.05
C TYR A 56 -2.06 2.44 -17.02
N LEU A 57 -2.76 3.00 -17.97
CA LEU A 57 -3.19 4.39 -17.91
C LEU A 57 -4.65 4.42 -17.44
N LEU A 58 -4.87 5.01 -16.29
CA LEU A 58 -6.18 5.14 -15.65
C LEU A 58 -6.70 6.56 -15.82
N ALA A 59 -7.99 6.68 -16.14
CA ALA A 59 -8.72 7.91 -16.30
C ALA A 59 -9.85 8.03 -15.25
N PRO A 60 -10.50 9.21 -15.11
CA PRO A 60 -11.69 9.35 -14.27
C PRO A 60 -12.76 8.31 -14.63
N GLY A 61 -13.32 7.65 -13.61
CA GLY A 61 -14.25 6.53 -13.74
C GLY A 61 -13.61 5.15 -13.73
N ASP A 62 -12.29 5.04 -13.89
CA ASP A 62 -11.60 3.75 -13.82
C ASP A 62 -11.42 3.30 -12.36
N LEU A 63 -11.61 1.99 -12.12
CA LEU A 63 -11.17 1.30 -10.91
C LEU A 63 -9.93 0.46 -11.20
N ILE A 64 -9.06 0.35 -10.21
CA ILE A 64 -7.96 -0.61 -10.23
C ILE A 64 -8.01 -1.48 -8.99
N VAL A 65 -7.99 -2.81 -9.19
CA VAL A 65 -7.89 -3.81 -8.13
C VAL A 65 -6.43 -4.25 -8.04
N ILE A 66 -5.84 -4.11 -6.86
CA ILE A 66 -4.45 -4.47 -6.57
C ILE A 66 -4.46 -5.52 -5.46
N PRO A 67 -4.07 -6.76 -5.75
CA PRO A 67 -4.03 -7.82 -4.75
C PRO A 67 -3.12 -7.49 -3.57
N ALA A 68 -3.38 -8.08 -2.42
CA ALA A 68 -2.47 -8.02 -1.27
C ALA A 68 -1.05 -8.43 -1.70
N HIS A 69 -0.07 -7.71 -1.19
CA HIS A 69 1.35 -7.89 -1.44
C HIS A 69 1.81 -7.70 -2.91
N ALA A 70 0.94 -7.32 -3.84
CA ALA A 70 1.33 -7.04 -5.22
C ALA A 70 2.12 -5.72 -5.31
N PRO A 71 3.38 -5.74 -5.79
CA PRO A 71 4.19 -4.54 -5.91
C PRO A 71 3.66 -3.62 -7.01
N HIS A 72 3.41 -2.35 -6.66
CA HIS A 72 2.86 -1.37 -7.58
C HIS A 72 3.36 0.06 -7.31
N SER A 73 3.14 0.93 -8.28
CA SER A 73 3.24 2.38 -8.13
C SER A 73 2.22 3.05 -9.05
N CYS A 74 1.34 3.88 -8.49
CA CYS A 74 0.33 4.61 -9.25
C CYS A 74 0.63 6.11 -9.11
N ASN A 75 1.15 6.72 -10.18
CA ASN A 75 1.69 8.07 -10.16
C ASN A 75 0.89 9.02 -11.08
N PRO A 76 0.88 10.32 -10.79
CA PRO A 76 0.30 11.31 -11.68
C PRO A 76 0.92 11.22 -13.07
N GLN A 77 0.11 11.25 -14.12
CA GLN A 77 0.62 11.31 -15.49
C GLN A 77 1.27 12.67 -15.74
N GLN A 78 2.53 12.65 -16.20
CA GLN A 78 3.31 13.86 -16.52
C GLN A 78 3.31 14.93 -15.41
N GLY A 79 3.20 14.52 -14.13
CA GLY A 79 3.17 15.46 -13.01
C GLY A 79 1.89 16.29 -12.88
N GLN A 80 0.84 16.02 -13.69
CA GLN A 80 -0.45 16.72 -13.61
C GLN A 80 -1.20 16.31 -12.33
N PRO A 81 -1.92 17.24 -11.68
CA PRO A 81 -2.66 16.92 -10.48
C PRO A 81 -3.78 15.90 -10.77
N ARG A 82 -4.05 15.05 -9.77
CA ARG A 82 -5.12 14.06 -9.81
C ARG A 82 -5.83 13.96 -8.47
N SER A 83 -7.10 13.57 -8.51
CA SER A 83 -7.91 13.23 -7.34
C SER A 83 -8.32 11.76 -7.41
N TYR A 84 -8.21 11.04 -6.31
CA TYR A 84 -8.54 9.62 -6.24
C TYR A 84 -8.92 9.17 -4.84
N HIS A 85 -9.67 8.09 -4.78
CA HIS A 85 -9.91 7.30 -3.58
C HIS A 85 -9.13 5.99 -3.61
N MET A 86 -8.73 5.49 -2.45
CA MET A 86 -8.14 4.17 -2.27
C MET A 86 -8.77 3.49 -1.06
N LEU A 87 -9.44 2.37 -1.29
CA LEU A 87 -9.91 1.46 -0.24
C LEU A 87 -8.83 0.43 0.04
N TYR A 88 -8.51 0.22 1.32
CA TYR A 88 -7.69 -0.89 1.82
C TYR A 88 -8.59 -1.81 2.62
N ILE A 89 -8.65 -3.09 2.23
CA ILE A 89 -9.66 -4.04 2.68
C ILE A 89 -8.95 -5.27 3.26
N ASP A 90 -9.20 -5.56 4.52
CA ASP A 90 -8.75 -6.81 5.16
C ASP A 90 -9.70 -7.93 4.74
N THR A 91 -9.31 -8.70 3.72
CA THR A 91 -10.10 -9.83 3.24
C THR A 91 -9.18 -11.00 2.89
N PRO A 92 -9.57 -12.25 3.22
CA PRO A 92 -8.85 -13.43 2.78
C PRO A 92 -9.15 -13.81 1.32
N LEU A 93 -10.13 -13.14 0.67
CA LEU A 93 -10.54 -13.46 -0.68
C LEU A 93 -9.45 -13.12 -1.68
N PRO A 94 -9.05 -14.03 -2.56
CA PRO A 94 -8.08 -13.77 -3.60
C PRO A 94 -8.75 -12.99 -4.74
N PHE A 95 -8.20 -11.85 -5.08
CA PHE A 95 -8.58 -11.08 -6.27
C PHE A 95 -7.40 -11.01 -7.23
N ALA A 96 -7.69 -11.14 -8.52
CA ALA A 96 -6.71 -10.88 -9.56
C ALA A 96 -6.52 -9.37 -9.73
N GLN A 97 -5.32 -8.98 -10.13
CA GLN A 97 -5.08 -7.60 -10.54
C GLN A 97 -5.85 -7.31 -11.82
N GLN A 98 -6.60 -6.20 -11.83
CA GLN A 98 -7.38 -5.80 -12.99
C GLN A 98 -7.73 -4.32 -12.98
N VAL A 99 -7.91 -3.75 -14.16
CA VAL A 99 -8.55 -2.45 -14.36
C VAL A 99 -9.99 -2.69 -14.78
N ILE A 100 -10.91 -2.00 -14.15
CA ILE A 100 -12.34 -2.12 -14.38
C ILE A 100 -12.86 -0.78 -14.89
N ARG A 101 -13.56 -0.83 -16.03
CA ARG A 101 -14.23 0.29 -16.68
C ARG A 101 -15.71 -0.02 -16.77
N ASP A 102 -16.39 0.18 -15.63
CA ASP A 102 -17.80 -0.16 -15.46
C ASP A 102 -18.45 0.85 -14.50
N ASP A 103 -19.41 1.62 -15.01
CA ASP A 103 -20.07 2.68 -14.26
C ASP A 103 -20.87 2.17 -13.05
N ALA A 104 -21.42 0.96 -13.14
CA ALA A 104 -22.18 0.35 -12.06
C ALA A 104 -21.23 -0.05 -10.92
N LEU A 105 -20.09 -0.67 -11.23
CA LEU A 105 -19.06 -0.99 -10.24
C LEU A 105 -18.42 0.26 -9.65
N PHE A 106 -18.19 1.30 -10.46
CA PHE A 106 -17.72 2.58 -9.97
C PHE A 106 -18.70 3.23 -8.99
N SER A 107 -20.00 3.16 -9.28
CA SER A 107 -21.07 3.64 -8.38
C SER A 107 -21.14 2.85 -7.08
N LEU A 108 -20.99 1.52 -7.12
CA LEU A 108 -20.88 0.69 -5.93
C LEU A 108 -19.65 1.05 -5.10
N TYR A 109 -18.51 1.30 -5.74
CA TYR A 109 -17.30 1.77 -5.07
C TYR A 109 -17.53 3.09 -4.34
N LEU A 110 -18.14 4.09 -5.00
CA LEU A 110 -18.44 5.38 -4.38
C LEU A 110 -19.43 5.24 -3.21
N ASN A 111 -20.39 4.30 -3.30
CA ASN A 111 -21.28 4.00 -2.18
C ASN A 111 -20.52 3.46 -0.96
N VAL A 112 -19.50 2.60 -1.17
CA VAL A 112 -18.60 2.16 -0.09
C VAL A 112 -17.83 3.35 0.49
N ALA A 113 -17.23 4.18 -0.36
CA ALA A 113 -16.44 5.34 0.05
C ALA A 113 -17.26 6.35 0.88
N ASN A 114 -18.56 6.51 0.55
CA ASN A 114 -19.45 7.41 1.26
C ASN A 114 -19.99 6.83 2.57
N LYS A 115 -20.32 5.56 2.60
CA LYS A 115 -20.98 4.91 3.76
C LYS A 115 -20.02 4.23 4.71
N MET A 116 -18.88 3.75 4.22
CA MET A 116 -17.91 2.96 4.99
C MET A 116 -18.57 1.84 5.80
N SER A 117 -19.57 1.17 5.22
CA SER A 117 -20.37 0.14 5.89
C SER A 117 -20.06 -1.26 5.37
N PRO A 118 -20.14 -2.32 6.23
CA PRO A 118 -19.94 -3.70 5.81
C PRO A 118 -20.85 -4.13 4.66
N THR A 119 -22.13 -3.74 4.69
CA THR A 119 -23.11 -4.09 3.64
C THR A 119 -22.74 -3.48 2.29
N ALA A 120 -22.29 -2.22 2.26
CA ALA A 120 -21.85 -1.59 1.02
C ALA A 120 -20.59 -2.27 0.48
N LEU A 121 -19.65 -2.64 1.37
CA LEU A 121 -18.43 -3.36 1.01
C LEU A 121 -18.74 -4.73 0.44
N GLU A 122 -19.64 -5.50 1.06
CA GLU A 122 -20.05 -6.81 0.61
C GLU A 122 -20.67 -6.75 -0.80
N ALA A 123 -21.54 -5.77 -1.06
CA ALA A 123 -22.11 -5.54 -2.37
C ALA A 123 -21.03 -5.28 -3.45
N LEU A 124 -20.02 -4.46 -3.14
CA LEU A 124 -18.91 -4.22 -4.05
C LEU A 124 -18.10 -5.49 -4.29
N LEU A 125 -17.69 -6.20 -3.23
CA LEU A 125 -16.85 -7.40 -3.35
C LEU A 125 -17.54 -8.54 -4.10
N THR A 126 -18.86 -8.68 -3.93
CA THR A 126 -19.67 -9.67 -4.64
C THR A 126 -19.80 -9.35 -6.13
N ALA A 127 -19.89 -8.07 -6.48
CA ALA A 127 -20.01 -7.63 -7.87
C ALA A 127 -18.68 -7.62 -8.64
N LEU A 128 -17.54 -7.61 -7.92
CA LEU A 128 -16.23 -7.66 -8.57
C LEU A 128 -16.03 -9.01 -9.29
N PRO A 129 -15.41 -9.01 -10.48
CA PRO A 129 -15.03 -10.24 -11.15
C PRO A 129 -14.15 -11.09 -10.23
N GLY A 130 -14.56 -12.34 -9.98
CA GLY A 130 -13.97 -13.21 -8.97
C GLY A 130 -12.50 -13.54 -9.24
N GLY A 131 -11.72 -13.60 -8.17
CA GLY A 131 -10.37 -14.11 -8.20
C GLY A 131 -10.37 -15.64 -8.41
N THR A 132 -9.43 -16.14 -9.19
CA THR A 132 -9.21 -17.58 -9.35
C THR A 132 -8.58 -18.16 -8.10
N ASN A 133 -9.17 -19.23 -7.56
CA ASN A 133 -8.58 -20.06 -6.51
C ASN A 133 -7.29 -20.71 -7.05
N THR A 134 -6.14 -20.15 -6.73
CA THR A 134 -4.85 -20.82 -6.94
C THR A 134 -4.40 -21.41 -5.62
N SER A 135 -4.27 -22.74 -5.56
CA SER A 135 -3.64 -23.45 -4.45
C SER A 135 -2.24 -22.86 -4.21
N ALA A 136 -1.91 -22.59 -2.95
CA ALA A 136 -0.62 -21.99 -2.58
C ALA A 136 0.54 -22.92 -3.03
N PRO A 137 1.47 -22.44 -3.86
CA PRO A 137 2.64 -23.21 -4.26
C PRO A 137 3.60 -23.39 -3.05
N PRO A 138 4.51 -24.37 -3.09
CA PRO A 138 5.50 -24.56 -2.02
C PRO A 138 6.33 -23.29 -1.81
N GLN A 139 6.70 -23.02 -0.54
CA GLN A 139 7.43 -21.81 -0.16
C GLN A 139 8.71 -21.61 -0.98
N THR A 140 8.78 -20.52 -1.70
CA THR A 140 9.96 -20.14 -2.47
C THR A 140 11.09 -19.62 -1.58
N THR A 141 12.33 -19.59 -2.10
CA THR A 141 13.46 -18.94 -1.41
C THR A 141 13.13 -17.50 -1.05
N SER A 142 12.43 -16.78 -1.90
CA SER A 142 12.04 -15.37 -1.66
C SER A 142 11.03 -15.25 -0.53
N GLN A 143 10.07 -16.17 -0.38
CA GLN A 143 9.15 -16.19 0.76
C GLN A 143 9.85 -16.48 2.09
N ARG A 144 10.80 -17.43 2.09
CA ARG A 144 11.62 -17.70 3.28
C ARG A 144 12.50 -16.49 3.64
N LEU A 145 12.98 -15.75 2.64
CA LEU A 145 13.75 -14.53 2.83
C LEU A 145 12.87 -13.41 3.42
N GLN A 146 11.64 -13.25 2.92
CA GLN A 146 10.65 -12.32 3.50
C GLN A 146 10.41 -12.62 4.98
N GLN A 147 10.18 -13.88 5.34
CA GLN A 147 10.00 -14.29 6.74
C GLN A 147 11.23 -13.95 7.59
N ALA A 148 12.43 -14.19 7.08
CA ALA A 148 13.66 -13.86 7.80
C ALA A 148 13.83 -12.33 8.00
N LEU A 149 13.45 -11.50 7.03
CA LEU A 149 13.47 -10.04 7.16
C LEU A 149 12.40 -9.51 8.13
N LEU A 150 11.28 -10.21 8.25
CA LEU A 150 10.17 -9.84 9.13
C LEU A 150 10.33 -10.34 10.57
N SER A 151 11.29 -11.23 10.83
CA SER A 151 11.46 -11.80 12.17
C SER A 151 11.81 -10.75 13.22
N ASP A 152 12.51 -9.69 12.82
CA ASP A 152 12.79 -8.51 13.65
C ASP A 152 12.90 -7.28 12.75
N LEU A 153 11.90 -6.41 12.81
CA LEU A 153 11.88 -5.19 11.98
C LEU A 153 12.88 -4.13 12.48
N ALA A 154 13.19 -4.12 13.77
CA ALA A 154 14.13 -3.18 14.35
C ALA A 154 15.57 -3.59 14.03
N PHE A 155 15.88 -4.87 14.18
CA PHE A 155 17.22 -5.44 13.97
C PHE A 155 17.18 -6.61 12.99
N PRO A 156 16.84 -6.37 11.73
CA PRO A 156 16.76 -7.43 10.73
C PRO A 156 18.13 -8.00 10.43
N PRO A 157 18.22 -9.27 10.06
CA PRO A 157 19.48 -9.86 9.62
C PRO A 157 20.02 -9.10 8.39
N THR A 158 21.33 -8.91 8.38
CA THR A 158 22.04 -8.26 7.25
C THR A 158 21.96 -9.10 5.98
N LEU A 159 22.15 -8.45 4.84
CA LEU A 159 22.19 -9.20 3.55
C LEU A 159 23.33 -10.23 3.49
N ASP A 160 24.43 -10.00 4.21
CA ASP A 160 25.56 -10.94 4.27
C ASP A 160 25.23 -12.17 5.12
N GLU A 161 24.53 -11.98 6.26
CA GLU A 161 24.02 -13.09 7.09
C GLU A 161 22.97 -13.91 6.34
N LEU A 162 22.05 -13.23 5.64
CA LEU A 162 21.07 -13.90 4.78
C LEU A 162 21.72 -14.66 3.63
N ALA A 163 22.72 -14.09 2.98
CA ALA A 163 23.46 -14.74 1.91
C ALA A 163 24.13 -16.04 2.40
N LYS A 164 24.76 -16.00 3.58
CA LYS A 164 25.31 -17.20 4.24
C LYS A 164 24.23 -18.22 4.57
N ARG A 165 23.13 -17.80 5.21
CA ARG A 165 22.00 -18.66 5.62
C ARG A 165 21.36 -19.40 4.46
N PHE A 166 21.26 -18.72 3.29
CA PHE A 166 20.66 -19.29 2.08
C PHE A 166 21.68 -19.93 1.14
N SER A 167 22.97 -19.95 1.47
CA SER A 167 24.07 -20.45 0.64
C SER A 167 24.10 -19.81 -0.75
N LEU A 168 23.83 -18.50 -0.80
CA LEU A 168 23.81 -17.70 -2.02
C LEU A 168 24.83 -16.56 -1.94
N ARG A 169 25.30 -16.09 -3.09
CA ARG A 169 26.00 -14.81 -3.16
C ARG A 169 25.00 -13.67 -2.93
N LYS A 170 25.42 -12.59 -2.29
CA LYS A 170 24.59 -11.42 -1.96
C LYS A 170 23.86 -10.85 -3.19
N GLU A 171 24.56 -10.72 -4.29
CA GLU A 171 24.02 -10.22 -5.56
C GLU A 171 22.94 -11.15 -6.13
N THR A 172 23.17 -12.47 -6.02
CA THR A 172 22.21 -13.50 -6.45
C THR A 172 20.96 -13.44 -5.59
N LEU A 173 21.13 -13.32 -4.26
CA LEU A 173 20.02 -13.17 -3.32
C LEU A 173 19.15 -11.95 -3.66
N ILE A 174 19.78 -10.77 -3.85
CA ILE A 174 19.07 -9.53 -4.20
C ILE A 174 18.34 -9.69 -5.55
N ARG A 175 18.99 -10.24 -6.56
CA ARG A 175 18.42 -10.43 -7.90
C ARG A 175 17.25 -11.41 -7.88
N THR A 176 17.38 -12.55 -7.18
CA THR A 176 16.33 -13.54 -7.04
C THR A 176 15.14 -12.94 -6.33
N PHE A 177 15.35 -12.28 -5.19
CA PHE A 177 14.29 -11.61 -4.44
C PHE A 177 13.56 -10.56 -5.29
N LYS A 178 14.32 -9.72 -6.02
CA LYS A 178 13.73 -8.69 -6.89
C LYS A 178 12.94 -9.29 -8.05
N ARG A 179 13.44 -10.37 -8.67
CA ARG A 179 12.71 -11.08 -9.73
C ARG A 179 11.38 -11.63 -9.21
N ASP A 180 11.40 -12.29 -8.05
CA ASP A 180 10.24 -13.02 -7.53
C ASP A 180 9.21 -12.11 -6.85
N THR A 181 9.66 -10.98 -6.25
CA THR A 181 8.79 -10.06 -5.48
C THR A 181 8.60 -8.70 -6.14
N GLY A 182 9.35 -8.39 -7.20
CA GLY A 182 9.39 -7.06 -7.81
C GLY A 182 10.06 -5.97 -6.95
N LEU A 183 10.55 -6.31 -5.76
CA LEU A 183 11.15 -5.39 -4.79
C LEU A 183 12.56 -5.83 -4.41
N THR A 184 13.43 -4.89 -4.04
CA THR A 184 14.67 -5.26 -3.35
C THR A 184 14.39 -5.63 -1.90
N PRO A 185 15.25 -6.45 -1.22
CA PRO A 185 15.10 -6.75 0.20
C PRO A 185 15.00 -5.49 1.07
N GLY A 186 15.79 -4.46 0.78
CA GLY A 186 15.74 -3.18 1.50
C GLY A 186 14.44 -2.40 1.28
N SER A 187 13.91 -2.40 0.05
CA SER A 187 12.60 -1.79 -0.23
C SER A 187 11.48 -2.54 0.48
N PHE A 188 11.51 -3.87 0.46
CA PHE A 188 10.55 -4.71 1.17
C PHE A 188 10.57 -4.45 2.68
N LEU A 189 11.77 -4.38 3.28
CA LEU A 189 11.92 -4.08 4.71
C LEU A 189 11.36 -2.69 5.05
N ASN A 190 11.67 -1.67 4.24
CA ASN A 190 11.15 -0.32 4.47
C ASN A 190 9.61 -0.26 4.38
N ILE A 191 9.01 -0.99 3.44
CA ILE A 191 7.55 -1.12 3.33
C ILE A 191 6.99 -1.77 4.59
N SER A 192 7.57 -2.87 5.03
CA SER A 192 7.12 -3.60 6.24
C SER A 192 7.21 -2.73 7.50
N ARG A 193 8.28 -1.94 7.62
CA ARG A 193 8.44 -0.94 8.69
C ARG A 193 7.36 0.14 8.63
N VAL A 194 7.04 0.64 7.43
CA VAL A 194 5.97 1.63 7.24
C VAL A 194 4.61 1.03 7.58
N GLU A 195 4.32 -0.22 7.19
CA GLU A 195 3.05 -0.88 7.53
C GLU A 195 2.93 -1.11 9.06
N TYR A 196 4.00 -1.52 9.72
CA TYR A 196 4.05 -1.60 11.18
C TYR A 196 3.79 -0.21 11.81
N ALA A 197 4.48 0.83 11.33
CA ALA A 197 4.28 2.19 11.81
C ALA A 197 2.83 2.67 11.62
N LYS A 198 2.20 2.36 10.48
CA LYS A 198 0.78 2.67 10.23
C LYS A 198 -0.13 2.02 11.26
N ALA A 199 0.11 0.75 11.62
CA ALA A 199 -0.66 0.04 12.64
C ALA A 199 -0.52 0.70 14.02
N ARG A 200 0.70 1.07 14.42
CA ARG A 200 0.98 1.72 15.70
C ARG A 200 0.38 3.14 15.77
N LEU A 201 0.53 3.93 14.70
CA LEU A 201 -0.08 5.27 14.61
C LEU A 201 -1.62 5.21 14.68
N ARG A 202 -2.24 4.16 14.11
CA ARG A 202 -3.68 3.91 14.25
C ARG A 202 -4.09 3.56 15.68
N ALA A 203 -3.23 2.88 16.41
CA ALA A 203 -3.44 2.56 17.81
C ALA A 203 -3.26 3.78 18.76
N GLY A 204 -2.79 4.93 18.21
CA GLY A 204 -2.63 6.16 18.99
C GLY A 204 -1.24 6.34 19.59
N ASP A 205 -0.27 5.53 19.22
CA ASP A 205 1.09 5.64 19.75
C ASP A 205 1.78 6.93 19.32
N GLU A 206 2.70 7.41 20.15
CA GLU A 206 3.48 8.62 19.90
C GLU A 206 4.39 8.45 18.66
N ILE A 207 4.40 9.47 17.79
CA ILE A 207 5.12 9.41 16.49
C ILE A 207 6.62 9.13 16.67
N ALA A 208 7.23 9.69 17.70
CA ALA A 208 8.66 9.50 17.97
C ALA A 208 8.96 8.03 18.33
N ASP A 209 8.16 7.44 19.20
CA ASP A 209 8.28 6.05 19.63
C ASP A 209 8.03 5.07 18.48
N VAL A 210 7.01 5.36 17.67
CA VAL A 210 6.69 4.58 16.47
C VAL A 210 7.87 4.55 15.51
N GLY A 211 8.53 5.67 15.27
CA GLY A 211 9.71 5.73 14.40
C GLY A 211 10.82 4.79 14.88
N TYR A 212 11.13 4.83 16.15
CA TYR A 212 12.15 3.99 16.77
C TYR A 212 11.76 2.49 16.76
N GLN A 213 10.57 2.16 17.26
CA GLN A 213 10.05 0.77 17.31
C GLN A 213 9.93 0.12 15.92
N SER A 214 9.71 0.94 14.88
CA SER A 214 9.69 0.47 13.49
C SER A 214 11.09 0.20 12.91
N GLY A 215 12.18 0.44 13.67
CA GLY A 215 13.55 0.16 13.24
C GLY A 215 14.15 1.21 12.31
N PHE A 216 13.63 2.44 12.31
CA PHE A 216 14.28 3.55 11.60
C PHE A 216 15.43 4.13 12.41
N ALA A 217 16.52 4.52 11.73
CA ALA A 217 17.73 5.03 12.37
C ALA A 217 17.49 6.35 13.14
N ASP A 218 16.59 7.20 12.61
CA ASP A 218 16.22 8.46 13.20
C ASP A 218 14.84 8.95 12.68
N GLN A 219 14.31 9.99 13.32
CA GLN A 219 13.00 10.55 12.99
C GLN A 219 12.95 11.15 11.58
N SER A 220 14.04 11.71 11.07
CA SER A 220 14.09 12.26 9.70
C SER A 220 14.03 11.15 8.66
N HIS A 221 14.75 10.06 8.89
CA HIS A 221 14.70 8.86 8.04
C HIS A 221 13.29 8.25 8.06
N PHE A 222 12.70 8.09 9.24
CA PHE A 222 11.30 7.64 9.38
C PHE A 222 10.36 8.51 8.57
N HIS A 223 10.36 9.82 8.80
CA HIS A 223 9.46 10.75 8.11
C HIS A 223 9.61 10.69 6.59
N LYS A 224 10.84 10.80 6.07
CA LYS A 224 11.11 10.77 4.62
C LYS A 224 10.65 9.44 4.00
N THR A 225 10.93 8.32 4.67
CA THR A 225 10.54 7.00 4.19
C THR A 225 9.02 6.85 4.22
N PHE A 226 8.38 7.21 5.33
CA PHE A 226 6.93 7.14 5.46
C PHE A 226 6.23 7.94 4.36
N VAL A 227 6.62 9.20 4.14
CA VAL A 227 6.06 10.06 3.07
C VAL A 227 6.30 9.44 1.69
N SER A 228 7.49 8.88 1.44
CA SER A 228 7.81 8.31 0.13
C SER A 228 6.96 7.10 -0.27
N TYR A 229 6.43 6.36 0.71
CA TYR A 229 5.58 5.18 0.48
C TYR A 229 4.08 5.46 0.66
N THR A 230 3.71 6.46 1.47
CA THR A 230 2.31 6.74 1.79
C THR A 230 1.80 8.05 1.18
N ALA A 231 2.70 8.94 0.75
CA ALA A 231 2.47 10.34 0.39
C ALA A 231 1.71 11.15 1.46
N ALA A 232 1.71 10.68 2.70
CA ALA A 232 1.22 11.37 3.88
C ALA A 232 2.32 11.46 4.92
N THR A 233 2.34 12.52 5.72
CA THR A 233 3.21 12.55 6.89
C THR A 233 2.69 11.60 7.97
N PRO A 234 3.55 11.08 8.87
CA PRO A 234 3.09 10.30 10.04
C PRO A 234 2.00 11.03 10.84
N ARG A 235 2.12 12.35 11.00
CA ARG A 235 1.15 13.18 11.71
C ARG A 235 -0.19 13.28 11.00
N GLN A 236 -0.20 13.44 9.67
CA GLN A 236 -1.44 13.42 8.86
C GLN A 236 -2.11 12.06 8.95
N TYR A 237 -1.32 10.99 8.89
CA TYR A 237 -1.82 9.63 8.97
C TYR A 237 -2.42 9.31 10.36
N ALA A 238 -1.76 9.72 11.44
CA ALA A 238 -2.25 9.54 12.81
C ALA A 238 -3.56 10.29 13.09
N LYS A 239 -3.75 11.48 12.50
CA LYS A 239 -4.97 12.30 12.65
C LYS A 239 -6.18 11.80 11.85
N GLY A 240 -6.06 10.70 11.10
CA GLY A 240 -7.18 10.11 10.35
C GLY A 240 -8.37 9.82 11.27
N ARG A 241 -9.59 10.20 10.83
CA ARG A 241 -10.82 9.95 11.59
C ARG A 241 -11.20 8.47 11.55
N SER A 242 -11.53 7.90 12.73
CA SER A 242 -12.29 6.66 12.84
C SER A 242 -13.78 6.98 12.90
N ILE A 243 -14.63 6.20 12.21
CA ILE A 243 -16.10 6.35 12.31
C ILE A 243 -16.61 5.99 13.71
N SER A 244 -15.85 5.19 14.47
CA SER A 244 -16.17 4.86 15.87
C SER A 244 -15.96 6.02 16.84
N ASP A 245 -15.28 7.10 16.46
CA ASP A 245 -15.00 8.25 17.33
C ASP A 245 -16.16 9.28 17.39
N ASN A 246 -17.28 9.01 16.72
CA ASN A 246 -18.48 9.85 16.68
C ASN A 246 -19.65 9.29 17.54
N LYS A 247 -19.36 8.84 18.77
CA LYS A 247 -20.40 8.58 19.78
C LYS A 247 -20.25 9.51 20.95
#